data_3e6451ba6b0a3453ac7c2fe631c4f26f
#
_entry.id   3e6451ba6b0a3453ac7c2fe631c4f26f
#
_cell.length_a   1.000
_cell.length_b   1.000
_cell.length_c   1.000
_cell.angle_alpha   90.00
_cell.angle_beta   90.00
_cell.angle_gamma   90.00
#
_symmetry.space_group_name_H-M   'P 1'
#
loop_
_entity.id
_entity.type
_entity.pdbx_description
1 polymer ?
#
loop_
_entity_poly.entity_id
_entity_poly.type
_entity_poly.pdbx_seq_one_letter_code
_entity_poly.pdbx_strand_id
1 'polypeptide(L)'
;MADTAATFVFADIAGFTALTEAHGDEQAAALVDGFANEVESELPPGATRVKSIGDAVMLRVPDPGEAILLGLRMTRDVLREHLAFAVRVGLHHGPAVERGGDYFGATVNVAARVSSIAAGGEVLTTGETAALVPDLGGVLFESRGRHTLRNVAEPLEIFAALRTADRGADALPVDPVCRMSVDPDRAVGRLEYEGTVYFFCSLPCAAHFARHPDRFAAA
;
A
#
# COMPACT_ATOMS: atom_id res chain seq x y z
N MET A 1 -8.74 -7.41 30.86
CA MET A 1 -7.67 -7.16 29.88
C MET A 1 -7.90 -5.75 29.34
N ALA A 2 -6.91 -4.88 29.42
CA ALA A 2 -7.10 -3.49 29.00
C ALA A 2 -7.17 -3.45 27.47
N ASP A 3 -8.26 -2.91 26.92
CA ASP A 3 -8.38 -2.51 25.53
C ASP A 3 -7.40 -1.36 25.30
N THR A 4 -6.22 -1.67 24.76
CA THR A 4 -5.21 -0.64 24.48
C THR A 4 -5.45 -0.16 23.07
N ALA A 5 -5.86 1.11 22.93
CA ALA A 5 -6.00 1.72 21.61
C ALA A 5 -4.64 1.77 20.89
N ALA A 6 -4.63 1.42 19.63
CA ALA A 6 -3.48 1.48 18.74
C ALA A 6 -3.92 1.68 17.29
N THR A 7 -3.01 2.05 16.43
CA THR A 7 -3.26 2.10 14.99
C THR A 7 -2.87 0.77 14.38
N PHE A 8 -3.83 0.13 13.72
CA PHE A 8 -3.59 -1.06 12.92
C PHE A 8 -3.35 -0.65 11.47
N VAL A 9 -2.25 -1.13 10.92
CA VAL A 9 -1.82 -0.82 9.55
C VAL A 9 -1.80 -2.12 8.76
N PHE A 10 -2.45 -2.12 7.62
CA PHE A 10 -2.31 -3.16 6.62
C PHE A 10 -1.59 -2.58 5.41
N ALA A 11 -0.45 -3.15 5.10
CA ALA A 11 0.32 -2.82 3.92
C ALA A 11 0.40 -4.06 3.01
N ASP A 12 0.15 -3.87 1.71
CA ASP A 12 -0.09 -4.95 0.76
C ASP A 12 0.54 -4.59 -0.59
N ILE A 13 1.09 -5.58 -1.29
CA ILE A 13 1.69 -5.40 -2.61
C ILE A 13 0.58 -5.23 -3.65
N ALA A 14 0.52 -4.07 -4.28
CA ALA A 14 -0.50 -3.81 -5.28
C ALA A 14 -0.25 -4.65 -6.56
N GLY A 15 -1.26 -5.44 -6.96
CA GLY A 15 -1.18 -6.27 -8.16
C GLY A 15 -0.36 -7.55 -7.99
N PHE A 16 -0.18 -8.07 -6.78
CA PHE A 16 0.62 -9.25 -6.48
C PHE A 16 0.26 -10.47 -7.35
N THR A 17 -1.02 -10.73 -7.59
CA THR A 17 -1.46 -11.82 -8.50
C THR A 17 -0.87 -11.67 -9.89
N ALA A 18 -0.94 -10.46 -10.48
CA ALA A 18 -0.38 -10.20 -11.81
C ALA A 18 1.15 -10.28 -11.81
N LEU A 19 1.79 -9.87 -10.71
CA LEU A 19 3.22 -10.01 -10.49
C LEU A 19 3.62 -11.49 -10.47
N THR A 20 2.92 -12.32 -9.72
CA THR A 20 3.15 -13.77 -9.63
C THR A 20 2.96 -14.46 -10.98
N GLU A 21 1.90 -14.12 -11.72
CA GLU A 21 1.65 -14.63 -13.08
C GLU A 21 2.78 -14.27 -14.06
N ALA A 22 3.34 -13.05 -13.95
CA ALA A 22 4.36 -12.55 -14.86
C ALA A 22 5.78 -13.07 -14.53
N HIS A 23 6.10 -13.25 -13.26
CA HIS A 23 7.46 -13.52 -12.77
C HIS A 23 7.64 -14.91 -12.13
N GLY A 24 6.54 -15.62 -11.84
CA GLY A 24 6.52 -16.94 -11.22
C GLY A 24 6.55 -16.89 -9.69
N ASP A 25 6.16 -18.01 -9.08
CA ASP A 25 5.94 -18.15 -7.62
C ASP A 25 7.21 -17.91 -6.79
N GLU A 26 8.37 -18.38 -7.26
CA GLU A 26 9.63 -18.26 -6.53
C GLU A 26 10.09 -16.80 -6.40
N GLN A 27 10.01 -16.03 -7.50
CA GLN A 27 10.32 -14.60 -7.46
C GLN A 27 9.29 -13.81 -6.63
N ALA A 28 8.02 -14.16 -6.76
CA ALA A 28 6.96 -13.54 -5.97
C ALA A 28 7.16 -13.78 -4.46
N ALA A 29 7.49 -15.01 -4.06
CA ALA A 29 7.80 -15.33 -2.66
C ALA A 29 9.01 -14.56 -2.12
N ALA A 30 10.10 -14.48 -2.90
CA ALA A 30 11.27 -13.70 -2.51
C ALA A 30 10.98 -12.21 -2.35
N LEU A 31 10.08 -11.64 -3.17
CA LEU A 31 9.62 -10.25 -3.06
C LEU A 31 8.79 -10.03 -1.79
N VAL A 32 7.91 -10.96 -1.42
CA VAL A 32 7.13 -10.91 -0.17
C VAL A 32 8.05 -10.94 1.05
N ASP A 33 9.03 -11.83 1.06
CA ASP A 33 10.01 -11.92 2.16
C ASP A 33 10.84 -10.64 2.25
N GLY A 34 11.31 -10.11 1.12
CA GLY A 34 12.02 -8.84 1.06
C GLY A 34 11.18 -7.68 1.59
N PHE A 35 9.93 -7.58 1.17
CA PHE A 35 8.98 -6.57 1.64
C PHE A 35 8.75 -6.65 3.16
N ALA A 36 8.49 -7.86 3.68
CA ALA A 36 8.26 -8.04 5.11
C ALA A 36 9.48 -7.67 5.96
N ASN A 37 10.70 -7.97 5.49
CA ASN A 37 11.95 -7.61 6.16
C ASN A 37 12.20 -6.11 6.13
N GLU A 38 11.94 -5.45 5.00
CA GLU A 38 12.09 -4.01 4.87
C GLU A 38 11.11 -3.27 5.78
N VAL A 39 9.84 -3.69 5.80
CA VAL A 39 8.84 -3.14 6.73
C VAL A 39 9.29 -3.30 8.18
N GLU A 40 9.87 -4.43 8.56
CA GLU A 40 10.36 -4.67 9.92
C GLU A 40 11.48 -3.69 10.30
N SER A 41 12.39 -3.37 9.37
CA SER A 41 13.50 -2.45 9.60
C SER A 41 13.05 -0.99 9.79
N GLU A 42 11.90 -0.63 9.25
CA GLU A 42 11.33 0.73 9.29
C GLU A 42 10.37 0.98 10.47
N LEU A 43 10.13 -0.03 11.31
CA LEU A 43 9.17 0.10 12.41
C LEU A 43 9.61 1.17 13.43
N PRO A 44 8.74 2.12 13.77
CA PRO A 44 9.02 3.09 14.82
C PRO A 44 9.03 2.42 16.22
N PRO A 45 9.62 3.08 17.22
CA PRO A 45 9.67 2.54 18.58
C PRO A 45 8.29 2.15 19.12
N GLY A 46 8.17 0.93 19.65
CA GLY A 46 6.93 0.38 20.20
C GLY A 46 5.95 -0.16 19.16
N ALA A 47 6.24 -0.01 17.88
CA ALA A 47 5.51 -0.71 16.82
C ALA A 47 5.94 -2.16 16.71
N THR A 48 5.04 -3.01 16.23
CA THR A 48 5.30 -4.44 16.03
C THR A 48 4.64 -4.94 14.76
N ARG A 49 5.31 -5.83 14.04
CA ARG A 49 4.65 -6.65 13.02
C ARG A 49 3.88 -7.76 13.72
N VAL A 50 2.56 -7.74 13.57
CA VAL A 50 1.67 -8.74 14.17
C VAL A 50 1.76 -10.05 13.40
N LYS A 51 1.61 -9.98 12.08
CA LYS A 51 1.67 -11.15 11.19
C LYS A 51 1.80 -10.74 9.71
N SER A 52 2.19 -11.70 8.88
CA SER A 52 2.02 -11.62 7.43
C SER A 52 0.80 -12.45 6.99
N ILE A 53 0.10 -11.99 5.95
CA ILE A 53 -1.10 -12.62 5.39
C ILE A 53 -0.96 -12.60 3.87
N GLY A 54 -0.37 -13.66 3.31
CA GLY A 54 0.02 -13.66 1.90
C GLY A 54 1.08 -12.58 1.64
N ASP A 55 0.79 -11.68 0.71
CA ASP A 55 1.60 -10.53 0.32
C ASP A 55 1.36 -9.28 1.19
N ALA A 56 0.49 -9.38 2.19
CA ALA A 56 0.19 -8.29 3.12
C ALA A 56 0.89 -8.48 4.48
N VAL A 57 1.22 -7.37 5.13
CA VAL A 57 1.65 -7.33 6.52
C VAL A 57 0.64 -6.58 7.37
N MET A 58 0.40 -7.09 8.58
CA MET A 58 -0.39 -6.42 9.62
C MET A 58 0.57 -5.90 10.69
N LEU A 59 0.49 -4.59 10.94
CA LEU A 59 1.30 -3.92 11.96
C LEU A 59 0.40 -3.33 13.04
N ARG A 60 0.94 -3.24 14.25
CA ARG A 60 0.40 -2.46 15.35
C ARG A 60 1.37 -1.32 15.66
N VAL A 61 0.89 -0.08 15.57
CA VAL A 61 1.66 1.13 15.87
C VAL A 61 0.90 1.91 16.95
N PRO A 62 1.51 2.19 18.12
CA PRO A 62 0.80 2.87 19.21
C PRO A 62 0.29 4.25 18.83
N ASP A 63 1.12 5.05 18.16
CA ASP A 63 0.83 6.43 17.78
C ASP A 63 0.28 6.53 16.35
N PRO A 64 -0.85 7.23 16.12
CA PRO A 64 -1.45 7.36 14.79
C PRO A 64 -0.60 8.20 13.83
N GLY A 65 0.14 9.20 14.31
CA GLY A 65 1.03 10.00 13.47
C GLY A 65 2.21 9.18 12.94
N GLU A 66 2.84 8.41 13.82
CA GLU A 66 3.92 7.49 13.43
C GLU A 66 3.43 6.42 12.45
N ALA A 67 2.19 5.94 12.62
CA ALA A 67 1.59 4.98 11.69
C ALA A 67 1.40 5.56 10.28
N ILE A 68 0.94 6.81 10.20
CA ILE A 68 0.78 7.51 8.91
C ILE A 68 2.14 7.77 8.26
N LEU A 69 3.11 8.26 9.03
CA LEU A 69 4.47 8.50 8.52
C LEU A 69 5.13 7.20 8.05
N LEU A 70 4.94 6.10 8.78
CA LEU A 70 5.40 4.78 8.36
C LEU A 70 4.75 4.36 7.03
N GLY A 71 3.43 4.53 6.89
CA GLY A 71 2.71 4.27 5.65
C GLY A 71 3.29 5.06 4.46
N LEU A 72 3.56 6.34 4.66
CA LEU A 72 4.16 7.21 3.65
C LEU A 72 5.60 6.81 3.29
N ARG A 73 6.40 6.33 4.26
CA ARG A 73 7.71 5.74 3.95
C ARG A 73 7.57 4.46 3.14
N MET A 74 6.70 3.53 3.57
CA MET A 74 6.47 2.27 2.87
C MET A 74 6.02 2.45 1.41
N THR A 75 5.21 3.46 1.11
CA THR A 75 4.72 3.69 -0.24
C THR A 75 5.71 4.43 -1.16
N ARG A 76 6.77 5.03 -0.61
CA ARG A 76 7.71 5.84 -1.41
C ARG A 76 9.18 5.50 -1.24
N ASP A 77 9.67 5.46 0.00
CA ASP A 77 11.12 5.42 0.23
C ASP A 77 11.64 3.97 0.14
N VAL A 78 10.96 3.06 0.81
CA VAL A 78 11.28 1.62 0.83
C VAL A 78 11.23 1.00 -0.56
N LEU A 79 10.33 1.48 -1.41
CA LEU A 79 10.10 0.89 -2.73
C LEU A 79 10.98 1.47 -3.83
N ARG A 80 11.44 2.71 -3.69
CA ARG A 80 12.28 3.34 -4.73
C ARG A 80 13.71 2.81 -4.75
N GLU A 81 14.23 2.41 -3.61
CA GLU A 81 15.63 2.01 -3.50
C GLU A 81 15.86 0.50 -3.72
N HIS A 82 14.92 -0.35 -3.28
CA HIS A 82 15.15 -1.80 -3.22
C HIS A 82 14.09 -2.66 -3.92
N LEU A 83 12.85 -2.19 -4.05
CA LEU A 83 11.73 -3.00 -4.55
C LEU A 83 10.93 -2.24 -5.62
N ALA A 84 10.75 -2.84 -6.78
CA ALA A 84 10.12 -2.20 -7.94
C ALA A 84 8.58 -2.35 -7.98
N PHE A 85 7.89 -2.62 -6.86
CA PHE A 85 6.43 -2.74 -6.82
C PHE A 85 5.77 -1.63 -6.02
N ALA A 86 4.51 -1.33 -6.31
CA ALA A 86 3.72 -0.39 -5.53
C ALA A 86 3.12 -1.07 -4.30
N VAL A 87 3.19 -0.41 -3.14
CA VAL A 87 2.49 -0.83 -1.92
C VAL A 87 1.26 0.04 -1.73
N ARG A 88 0.18 -0.56 -1.27
CA ARG A 88 -1.01 0.14 -0.78
C ARG A 88 -1.11 -0.03 0.72
N VAL A 89 -1.47 1.05 1.40
CA VAL A 89 -1.56 1.08 2.86
C VAL A 89 -2.93 1.56 3.30
N GLY A 90 -3.53 0.82 4.22
CA GLY A 90 -4.74 1.25 4.92
C GLY A 90 -4.55 1.17 6.42
N LEU A 91 -5.00 2.19 7.13
CA LEU A 91 -4.85 2.24 8.59
C LEU A 91 -6.08 2.82 9.29
N HIS A 92 -6.27 2.38 10.54
CA HIS A 92 -7.32 2.87 11.43
C HIS A 92 -6.87 2.74 12.88
N HIS A 93 -7.17 3.76 13.69
CA HIS A 93 -6.85 3.82 15.12
C HIS A 93 -8.05 3.48 15.97
N GLY A 94 -7.87 2.67 17.00
CA GLY A 94 -8.91 2.36 17.98
C GLY A 94 -8.57 1.17 18.87
N PRO A 95 -9.52 0.76 19.73
CA PRO A 95 -9.33 -0.37 20.64
C PRO A 95 -9.35 -1.71 19.89
N ALA A 96 -8.57 -2.66 20.38
CA ALA A 96 -8.59 -4.05 19.92
C ALA A 96 -8.29 -5.02 21.04
N VAL A 97 -8.75 -6.25 20.90
CA VAL A 97 -8.50 -7.33 21.84
C VAL A 97 -7.29 -8.14 21.40
N GLU A 98 -6.28 -8.20 22.26
CA GLU A 98 -5.12 -9.06 22.04
C GLU A 98 -5.37 -10.48 22.54
N ARG A 99 -5.03 -11.48 21.71
CA ARG A 99 -5.03 -12.91 22.10
C ARG A 99 -3.88 -13.64 21.40
N GLY A 100 -2.95 -14.15 22.19
CA GLY A 100 -1.86 -14.98 21.67
C GLY A 100 -0.93 -14.25 20.69
N GLY A 101 -0.71 -12.95 20.88
CA GLY A 101 0.08 -12.11 20.00
C GLY A 101 -0.65 -11.61 18.74
N ASP A 102 -1.92 -11.97 18.56
CA ASP A 102 -2.79 -11.45 17.49
C ASP A 102 -3.84 -10.48 18.03
N TYR A 103 -4.39 -9.63 17.15
CA TYR A 103 -5.36 -8.59 17.49
C TYR A 103 -6.68 -8.78 16.75
N PHE A 104 -7.79 -8.57 17.46
CA PHE A 104 -9.14 -8.78 16.97
C PHE A 104 -10.05 -7.59 17.32
N GLY A 105 -11.01 -7.31 16.46
CA GLY A 105 -12.02 -6.29 16.71
C GLY A 105 -12.39 -5.47 15.49
N ALA A 106 -13.32 -4.54 15.69
CA ALA A 106 -13.81 -3.67 14.63
C ALA A 106 -12.68 -2.82 14.03
N THR A 107 -11.79 -2.30 14.89
CA THR A 107 -10.63 -1.48 14.49
C THR A 107 -9.75 -2.20 13.46
N VAL A 108 -9.37 -3.46 13.75
CA VAL A 108 -8.55 -4.29 12.85
C VAL A 108 -9.27 -4.53 11.53
N ASN A 109 -10.57 -4.84 11.60
CA ASN A 109 -11.37 -5.08 10.39
C ASN A 109 -11.50 -3.82 9.53
N VAL A 110 -11.71 -2.66 10.13
CA VAL A 110 -11.76 -1.37 9.40
C VAL A 110 -10.44 -1.09 8.72
N ALA A 111 -9.30 -1.20 9.41
CA ALA A 111 -7.97 -1.01 8.84
C ALA A 111 -7.73 -1.89 7.59
N ALA A 112 -8.07 -3.20 7.69
CA ALA A 112 -7.97 -4.13 6.57
C ALA A 112 -8.87 -3.74 5.38
N ARG A 113 -10.08 -3.22 5.65
CA ARG A 113 -10.99 -2.76 4.58
C ARG A 113 -10.53 -1.46 3.95
N VAL A 114 -9.97 -0.55 4.74
CA VAL A 114 -9.36 0.69 4.22
C VAL A 114 -8.19 0.35 3.28
N SER A 115 -7.31 -0.61 3.65
CA SER A 115 -6.24 -1.07 2.76
C SER A 115 -6.79 -1.66 1.45
N SER A 116 -7.88 -2.41 1.50
CA SER A 116 -8.44 -3.06 0.30
C SER A 116 -8.99 -2.11 -0.76
N ILE A 117 -9.29 -0.85 -0.40
CA ILE A 117 -9.76 0.18 -1.34
C ILE A 117 -8.66 1.16 -1.75
N ALA A 118 -7.47 1.06 -1.18
CA ALA A 118 -6.33 1.88 -1.55
C ALA A 118 -5.75 1.45 -2.91
N ALA A 119 -5.37 2.43 -3.72
CA ALA A 119 -4.59 2.21 -4.93
C ALA A 119 -3.11 1.95 -4.60
N GLY A 120 -2.36 1.40 -5.54
CA GLY A 120 -0.90 1.28 -5.39
C GLY A 120 -0.24 2.63 -5.22
N GLY A 121 0.64 2.76 -4.23
CA GLY A 121 1.28 4.01 -3.83
C GLY A 121 0.43 4.91 -2.92
N GLU A 122 -0.76 4.46 -2.50
CA GLU A 122 -1.68 5.26 -1.70
C GLU A 122 -1.69 4.84 -0.22
N VAL A 123 -1.73 5.84 0.67
CA VAL A 123 -1.94 5.65 2.11
C VAL A 123 -3.31 6.18 2.47
N LEU A 124 -4.23 5.30 2.83
CA LEU A 124 -5.58 5.65 3.24
C LEU A 124 -5.78 5.51 4.74
N THR A 125 -6.54 6.43 5.29
CA THR A 125 -6.97 6.41 6.70
C THR A 125 -8.42 6.82 6.83
N THR A 126 -9.04 6.52 7.98
CA THR A 126 -10.38 7.02 8.29
C THR A 126 -10.33 8.47 8.80
N GLY A 127 -11.44 9.19 8.65
CA GLY A 127 -11.58 10.54 9.18
C GLY A 127 -11.36 10.62 10.69
N GLU A 128 -11.81 9.60 11.44
CA GLU A 128 -11.57 9.49 12.88
C GLU A 128 -10.08 9.46 13.21
N THR A 129 -9.29 8.70 12.45
CA THR A 129 -7.84 8.61 12.66
C THR A 129 -7.13 9.89 12.22
N ALA A 130 -7.51 10.47 11.08
CA ALA A 130 -6.94 11.74 10.61
C ALA A 130 -7.17 12.87 11.62
N ALA A 131 -8.36 12.90 12.27
CA ALA A 131 -8.70 13.89 13.28
C ALA A 131 -7.87 13.82 14.58
N LEU A 132 -7.19 12.71 14.83
CA LEU A 132 -6.26 12.58 15.98
C LEU A 132 -4.93 13.31 15.74
N VAL A 133 -4.60 13.59 14.48
CA VAL A 133 -3.30 14.19 14.08
C VAL A 133 -3.50 15.29 13.02
N PRO A 134 -4.32 16.31 13.31
CA PRO A 134 -4.71 17.33 12.31
C PRO A 134 -3.51 18.15 11.79
N ASP A 135 -2.47 18.31 12.62
CA ASP A 135 -1.28 19.10 12.34
C ASP A 135 -0.02 18.22 12.19
N LEU A 136 -0.14 17.05 11.55
CA LEU A 136 1.02 16.19 11.31
C LEU A 136 1.96 16.87 10.30
N GLY A 137 3.11 17.33 10.77
CA GLY A 137 4.04 18.15 9.99
C GLY A 137 4.45 17.48 8.67
N GLY A 138 4.31 18.22 7.58
CA GLY A 138 4.65 17.74 6.23
C GLY A 138 3.66 16.76 5.60
N VAL A 139 2.49 16.53 6.24
CA VAL A 139 1.43 15.66 5.74
C VAL A 139 0.17 16.48 5.44
N LEU A 140 -0.47 16.16 4.34
CA LEU A 140 -1.79 16.66 3.95
C LEU A 140 -2.78 15.50 3.92
N PHE A 141 -4.02 15.77 4.34
CA PHE A 141 -5.13 14.84 4.23
C PHE A 141 -6.09 15.30 3.15
N GLU A 142 -6.24 14.50 2.09
CA GLU A 142 -7.21 14.74 1.03
C GLU A 142 -8.40 13.80 1.17
N SER A 143 -9.62 14.35 1.24
CA SER A 143 -10.83 13.53 1.33
C SER A 143 -11.01 12.68 0.07
N ARG A 144 -11.28 11.40 0.28
CA ARG A 144 -11.74 10.44 -0.74
C ARG A 144 -13.25 10.22 -0.67
N GLY A 145 -13.95 11.02 0.16
CA GLY A 145 -15.38 10.91 0.39
C GLY A 145 -15.77 9.79 1.36
N ARG A 146 -17.06 9.48 1.38
CA ARG A 146 -17.63 8.42 2.23
C ARG A 146 -17.67 7.09 1.49
N HIS A 147 -17.14 6.06 2.12
CA HIS A 147 -17.07 4.70 1.57
C HIS A 147 -17.88 3.73 2.42
N THR A 148 -18.73 2.93 1.77
CA THR A 148 -19.37 1.77 2.40
C THR A 148 -18.39 0.61 2.35
N LEU A 149 -17.87 0.21 3.51
CA LEU A 149 -16.93 -0.90 3.63
C LEU A 149 -17.69 -2.18 3.99
N ARG A 150 -17.27 -3.31 3.42
CA ARG A 150 -17.94 -4.60 3.66
C ARG A 150 -17.94 -4.95 5.15
N ASN A 151 -19.13 -5.25 5.71
CA ASN A 151 -19.35 -5.58 7.12
C ASN A 151 -19.00 -4.44 8.11
N VAL A 152 -18.99 -3.20 7.66
CA VAL A 152 -18.96 -2.00 8.50
C VAL A 152 -20.35 -1.37 8.41
N ALA A 153 -20.97 -1.12 9.56
CA ALA A 153 -22.38 -0.73 9.61
C ALA A 153 -22.65 0.62 8.94
N GLU A 154 -21.78 1.59 9.17
CA GLU A 154 -21.94 2.96 8.66
C GLU A 154 -20.85 3.29 7.64
N PRO A 155 -21.16 4.08 6.57
CA PRO A 155 -20.15 4.59 5.67
C PRO A 155 -19.14 5.46 6.42
N LEU A 156 -17.85 5.20 6.22
CA LEU A 156 -16.75 5.95 6.82
C LEU A 156 -16.23 7.00 5.86
N GLU A 157 -15.87 8.15 6.39
CA GLU A 157 -15.12 9.15 5.66
C GLU A 157 -13.66 8.70 5.55
N ILE A 158 -13.13 8.68 4.33
CA ILE A 158 -11.78 8.20 4.03
C ILE A 158 -10.92 9.35 3.54
N PHE A 159 -9.69 9.39 4.01
CA PHE A 159 -8.69 10.38 3.61
C PHE A 159 -7.45 9.68 3.06
N ALA A 160 -6.88 10.23 2.01
CA ALA A 160 -5.52 9.91 1.60
C ALA A 160 -4.55 10.82 2.36
N ALA A 161 -3.53 10.22 2.95
CA ALA A 161 -2.40 10.95 3.51
C ALA A 161 -1.33 11.13 2.42
N LEU A 162 -0.86 12.36 2.24
CA LEU A 162 0.11 12.77 1.22
C LEU A 162 1.20 13.61 1.87
N ARG A 163 2.45 13.45 1.44
CA ARG A 163 3.50 14.39 1.85
C ARG A 163 3.33 15.72 1.12
N THR A 164 3.50 16.82 1.82
CA THR A 164 3.44 18.17 1.21
C THR A 164 4.48 18.33 0.11
N ALA A 165 5.66 17.73 0.27
CA ALA A 165 6.74 17.75 -0.72
C ALA A 165 6.40 17.01 -2.02
N ASP A 166 5.41 16.12 -1.99
CA ASP A 166 4.98 15.29 -3.12
C ASP A 166 3.82 15.91 -3.90
N ARG A 167 3.34 17.06 -3.45
CA ARG A 167 2.25 17.77 -4.11
C ARG A 167 2.69 18.23 -5.50
N GLY A 168 2.14 17.60 -6.53
CA GLY A 168 2.48 17.88 -7.94
C GLY A 168 3.61 17.04 -8.50
N ALA A 169 4.16 16.07 -7.75
CA ALA A 169 5.03 15.05 -8.33
C ALA A 169 4.15 14.02 -9.06
N ASP A 170 4.44 13.80 -10.33
CA ASP A 170 3.75 12.77 -11.11
C ASP A 170 4.01 11.39 -10.50
N ALA A 171 2.95 10.59 -10.40
CA ALA A 171 3.08 9.19 -10.01
C ALA A 171 3.94 8.46 -11.06
N LEU A 172 4.80 7.55 -10.61
CA LEU A 172 5.56 6.73 -11.54
C LEU A 172 4.59 5.92 -12.42
N PRO A 173 4.88 5.78 -13.72
CA PRO A 173 4.13 4.86 -14.57
C PRO A 173 4.08 3.46 -13.96
N VAL A 174 2.98 2.77 -14.23
CA VAL A 174 2.77 1.40 -13.76
C VAL A 174 2.88 0.47 -14.95
N ASP A 175 3.69 -0.59 -14.83
CA ASP A 175 3.75 -1.67 -15.82
C ASP A 175 2.35 -2.29 -15.95
N PRO A 176 1.72 -2.24 -17.13
CA PRO A 176 0.35 -2.66 -17.28
C PRO A 176 0.15 -4.18 -17.09
N VAL A 177 1.22 -4.96 -17.21
CA VAL A 177 1.18 -6.42 -17.10
C VAL A 177 1.27 -6.90 -15.65
N CYS A 178 2.30 -6.46 -14.92
CA CYS A 178 2.56 -6.93 -13.55
C CYS A 178 2.25 -5.89 -12.46
N ARG A 179 1.81 -4.69 -12.85
CA ARG A 179 1.42 -3.58 -11.97
C ARG A 179 2.56 -2.99 -11.11
N MET A 180 3.81 -3.33 -11.41
CA MET A 180 4.97 -2.71 -10.77
C MET A 180 5.12 -1.24 -11.18
N SER A 181 5.52 -0.38 -10.25
CA SER A 181 5.92 0.99 -10.57
C SER A 181 7.25 0.97 -11.34
N VAL A 182 7.33 1.73 -12.41
CA VAL A 182 8.50 1.78 -13.29
C VAL A 182 9.01 3.21 -13.38
N ASP A 183 10.26 3.41 -13.02
CA ASP A 183 10.96 4.65 -13.31
C ASP A 183 11.22 4.70 -14.83
N PRO A 184 10.72 5.71 -15.57
CA PRO A 184 10.90 5.81 -17.02
C PRO A 184 12.36 5.80 -17.45
N ASP A 185 13.28 6.36 -16.64
CA ASP A 185 14.70 6.42 -16.92
C ASP A 185 15.42 5.07 -16.70
N ARG A 186 14.78 4.15 -15.98
CA ARG A 186 15.28 2.81 -15.64
C ARG A 186 14.45 1.68 -16.25
N ALA A 187 13.45 2.02 -17.04
CA ALA A 187 12.57 1.04 -17.68
C ALA A 187 13.36 0.08 -18.58
N VAL A 188 13.14 -1.23 -18.41
CA VAL A 188 13.78 -2.27 -19.23
C VAL A 188 13.12 -2.37 -20.61
N GLY A 189 11.86 -2.00 -20.72
CA GLY A 189 11.11 -1.96 -21.98
C GLY A 189 10.25 -0.70 -22.07
N ARG A 190 10.07 -0.22 -23.30
CA ARG A 190 9.15 0.88 -23.63
C ARG A 190 8.45 0.56 -24.94
N LEU A 191 7.11 0.64 -24.93
CA LEU A 191 6.30 0.45 -26.15
C LEU A 191 5.26 1.57 -26.27
N GLU A 192 5.00 1.98 -27.49
CA GLU A 192 3.89 2.88 -27.81
C GLU A 192 2.74 2.07 -28.40
N TYR A 193 1.54 2.28 -27.86
CA TYR A 193 0.33 1.67 -28.38
C TYR A 193 -0.82 2.67 -28.30
N GLU A 194 -1.52 2.89 -29.41
CA GLU A 194 -2.61 3.87 -29.57
C GLU A 194 -2.28 5.28 -29.04
N GLY A 195 -1.04 5.74 -29.30
CA GLY A 195 -0.58 7.07 -28.90
C GLY A 195 -0.19 7.19 -27.42
N THR A 196 -0.28 6.10 -26.64
CA THR A 196 0.14 6.03 -25.22
C THR A 196 1.46 5.28 -25.10
N VAL A 197 2.37 5.83 -24.30
CA VAL A 197 3.67 5.20 -24.01
C VAL A 197 3.55 4.38 -22.73
N TYR A 198 3.88 3.11 -22.82
CA TYR A 198 3.92 2.16 -21.71
C TYR A 198 5.35 1.81 -21.35
N PHE A 199 5.62 1.74 -20.04
CA PHE A 199 6.91 1.38 -19.49
C PHE A 199 6.85 0.02 -18.78
N PHE A 200 7.89 -0.80 -18.93
CA PHE A 200 7.91 -2.17 -18.44
C PHE A 200 9.11 -2.40 -17.53
N CYS A 201 8.86 -3.10 -16.43
CA CYS A 201 9.87 -3.51 -15.46
C CYS A 201 10.81 -4.61 -16.01
N SER A 202 10.36 -5.37 -17.02
CA SER A 202 11.09 -6.51 -17.58
C SER A 202 10.76 -6.75 -19.05
N LEU A 203 11.66 -7.43 -19.76
CA LEU A 203 11.41 -7.86 -21.14
C LEU A 203 10.26 -8.88 -21.27
N PRO A 204 10.05 -9.85 -20.35
CA PRO A 204 8.88 -10.69 -20.34
C PRO A 204 7.57 -9.90 -20.30
N CYS A 205 7.45 -8.88 -19.45
CA CYS A 205 6.26 -8.01 -19.40
C CYS A 205 6.06 -7.27 -20.72
N ALA A 206 7.09 -6.66 -21.28
CA ALA A 206 7.01 -5.98 -22.57
C ALA A 206 6.57 -6.94 -23.69
N ALA A 207 7.11 -8.16 -23.72
CA ALA A 207 6.74 -9.19 -24.70
C ALA A 207 5.31 -9.71 -24.50
N HIS A 208 4.82 -9.76 -23.26
CA HIS A 208 3.45 -10.17 -22.93
C HIS A 208 2.45 -9.10 -23.41
N PHE A 209 2.74 -7.83 -23.10
CA PHE A 209 1.96 -6.70 -23.60
C PHE A 209 1.92 -6.67 -25.14
N ALA A 210 3.06 -6.79 -25.80
CA ALA A 210 3.13 -6.74 -27.26
C ALA A 210 2.30 -7.83 -27.97
N ARG A 211 2.10 -8.98 -27.31
CA ARG A 211 1.24 -10.06 -27.84
C ARG A 211 -0.26 -9.82 -27.63
N HIS A 212 -0.64 -9.09 -26.59
CA HIS A 212 -2.03 -8.89 -26.19
C HIS A 212 -2.28 -7.45 -25.68
N PRO A 213 -1.98 -6.41 -26.47
CA PRO A 213 -2.05 -5.03 -25.99
C PRO A 213 -3.46 -4.64 -25.53
N ASP A 214 -4.50 -5.07 -26.24
CA ASP A 214 -5.90 -4.77 -25.92
C ASP A 214 -6.32 -5.25 -24.52
N ARG A 215 -5.66 -6.30 -24.01
CA ARG A 215 -5.94 -6.83 -22.67
C ARG A 215 -5.42 -5.93 -21.56
N PHE A 216 -4.36 -5.17 -21.82
CA PHE A 216 -3.61 -4.42 -20.81
C PHE A 216 -3.74 -2.91 -20.98
N ALA A 217 -4.03 -2.42 -22.19
CA ALA A 217 -4.14 -0.98 -22.47
C ALA A 217 -5.43 -0.35 -21.95
N ALA A 218 -6.45 -1.13 -21.62
CA ALA A 218 -7.78 -0.67 -21.19
C ALA A 218 -7.93 -0.58 -19.64
N ALA A 219 -6.87 -0.60 -18.88
CA ALA A 219 -6.91 -0.58 -17.41
C ALA A 219 -6.62 0.81 -16.82
#